data_e7ea71d798fc589c88818a1ba1ae3992
#
_entry.id   e7ea71d798fc589c88818a1ba1ae3992
#
_cell.length_a   1.000
_cell.length_b   1.000
_cell.length_c   1.000
_cell.angle_alpha   90.00
_cell.angle_beta   90.00
_cell.angle_gamma   90.00
#
_symmetry.space_group_name_H-M   'P 1'
#
loop_
_entity.id
_entity.type
_entity.pdbx_description
1 polymer ?
#
loop_
_entity_poly.entity_id
_entity_poly.type
_entity_poly.pdbx_seq_one_letter_code
_entity_poly.pdbx_strand_id
1 'polypeptide(L)'
;MYVLGIICHGQHEAAAALLADGKVIAAAEEERFSRIKFDSSFPKQAIQYCLDYAGIKSSQLSAVGFGFDPRRKLAEKAAHILKFLPESMTLVKTRGKLLDRMNRIVEQVREELDYTGPVLRLNHHLCHAASTFYASPFESASVLTLDGVGDWESV
;
A
#
# COMPACT_ATOMS: atom_id res chain seq x y z
N MET A 1 7.04 15.28 12.55
CA MET A 1 5.80 14.50 12.22
C MET A 1 6.22 13.20 11.53
N TYR A 2 5.80 12.05 12.06
CA TYR A 2 6.16 10.73 11.46
C TYR A 2 4.97 10.14 10.70
N VAL A 3 5.20 9.69 9.47
CA VAL A 3 4.20 9.02 8.65
C VAL A 3 4.79 7.71 8.14
N LEU A 4 4.07 6.60 8.34
CA LEU A 4 4.46 5.28 7.86
C LEU A 4 3.67 4.94 6.60
N GLY A 5 4.34 4.68 5.49
CA GLY A 5 3.76 4.10 4.29
C GLY A 5 3.96 2.59 4.27
N ILE A 6 2.93 1.83 3.91
CA ILE A 6 3.02 0.38 3.75
C ILE A 6 2.37 -0.08 2.46
N ILE A 7 2.88 -1.16 1.91
CA ILE A 7 2.25 -1.95 0.85
C ILE A 7 2.37 -3.43 1.18
N CYS A 8 1.32 -4.20 0.96
CA CYS A 8 1.30 -5.65 1.16
C CYS A 8 0.06 -6.27 0.54
N HIS A 9 -0.04 -7.59 0.58
CA HIS A 9 -1.19 -8.36 0.09
C HIS A 9 -1.44 -8.24 -1.43
N GLY A 10 -0.48 -7.67 -2.17
CA GLY A 10 -0.52 -7.58 -3.62
C GLY A 10 0.01 -8.84 -4.32
N GLN A 11 0.38 -8.68 -5.57
CA GLN A 11 1.11 -9.68 -6.36
C GLN A 11 2.63 -9.49 -6.25
N HIS A 12 3.06 -8.48 -5.50
CA HIS A 12 4.43 -8.04 -5.33
C HIS A 12 4.79 -7.98 -3.84
N GLU A 13 6.03 -7.64 -3.60
CA GLU A 13 6.68 -7.60 -2.30
C GLU A 13 5.98 -6.65 -1.33
N ALA A 14 5.89 -7.08 -0.08
CA ALA A 14 5.49 -6.20 1.00
C ALA A 14 6.66 -5.31 1.41
N ALA A 15 6.36 -4.05 1.71
CA ALA A 15 7.37 -3.07 2.09
C ALA A 15 6.80 -2.03 3.07
N ALA A 16 7.70 -1.39 3.80
CA ALA A 16 7.41 -0.23 4.64
C ALA A 16 8.42 0.89 4.39
N ALA A 17 7.94 2.13 4.49
CA ALA A 17 8.78 3.33 4.44
C ALA A 17 8.32 4.33 5.50
N LEU A 18 9.26 4.92 6.23
CA LEU A 18 9.01 5.92 7.26
C LEU A 18 9.48 7.30 6.79
N LEU A 19 8.58 8.25 6.89
CA LEU A 19 8.88 9.65 6.63
C LEU A 19 8.92 10.43 7.95
N ALA A 20 9.92 11.31 8.09
CA ALA A 20 9.98 12.31 9.12
C ALA A 20 9.99 13.69 8.47
N ASP A 21 9.00 14.52 8.80
CA ASP A 21 8.86 15.89 8.28
C ASP A 21 9.00 15.98 6.75
N GLY A 22 8.35 15.06 6.04
CA GLY A 22 8.32 14.98 4.59
C GLY A 22 9.55 14.33 3.92
N LYS A 23 10.53 13.88 4.69
CA LYS A 23 11.72 13.19 4.17
C LYS A 23 11.66 11.70 4.50
N VAL A 24 11.94 10.85 3.52
CA VAL A 24 12.11 9.41 3.76
C VAL A 24 13.37 9.19 4.58
N ILE A 25 13.24 8.59 5.75
CA ILE A 25 14.37 8.32 6.68
C ILE A 25 14.71 6.83 6.76
N ALA A 26 13.75 5.94 6.51
CA ALA A 26 13.98 4.51 6.45
C ALA A 26 12.99 3.87 5.49
N ALA A 27 13.41 2.83 4.78
CA ALA A 27 12.55 1.99 3.95
C ALA A 27 13.14 0.59 3.84
N ALA A 28 12.29 -0.43 3.81
CA ALA A 28 12.69 -1.81 3.63
C ALA A 28 11.56 -2.67 3.06
N GLU A 29 11.93 -3.71 2.34
CA GLU A 29 11.06 -4.79 1.91
C GLU A 29 11.06 -5.91 2.95
N GLU A 30 9.89 -6.53 3.19
CA GLU A 30 9.74 -7.61 4.16
C GLU A 30 10.63 -8.82 3.82
N GLU A 31 10.82 -9.11 2.53
CA GLU A 31 11.68 -10.23 2.07
C GLU A 31 13.14 -10.12 2.53
N ARG A 32 13.63 -8.92 2.86
CA ARG A 32 15.00 -8.74 3.40
C ARG A 32 15.17 -9.39 4.75
N PHE A 33 14.09 -9.49 5.51
CA PHE A 33 14.04 -10.06 6.85
C PHE A 33 13.51 -11.50 6.83
N SER A 34 12.37 -11.73 6.16
CA SER A 34 11.72 -13.05 6.11
C SER A 34 12.51 -14.07 5.28
N ARG A 35 13.37 -13.59 4.35
CA ARG A 35 14.11 -14.43 3.37
C ARG A 35 13.19 -15.21 2.42
N ILE A 36 11.93 -14.83 2.31
CA ILE A 36 10.96 -15.37 1.38
C ILE A 36 10.88 -14.42 0.19
N LYS A 37 11.26 -14.88 -1.00
CA LYS A 37 11.22 -14.07 -2.21
C LYS A 37 9.79 -13.71 -2.56
N PHE A 38 9.55 -12.43 -2.90
CA PHE A 38 8.22 -11.88 -3.16
C PHE A 38 7.24 -12.04 -1.99
N ASP A 39 7.74 -11.95 -0.76
CA ASP A 39 6.87 -11.98 0.42
C ASP A 39 5.85 -10.85 0.37
N SER A 40 4.59 -11.21 0.23
CA SER A 40 3.46 -10.28 0.17
C SER A 40 2.63 -10.23 1.46
N SER A 41 3.15 -10.81 2.54
CA SER A 41 2.51 -10.79 3.86
C SER A 41 2.47 -9.37 4.45
N PHE A 42 1.91 -9.21 5.63
CA PHE A 42 1.98 -7.93 6.34
C PHE A 42 3.44 -7.63 6.71
N PRO A 43 3.97 -6.42 6.39
CA PRO A 43 5.41 -6.12 6.48
C PRO A 43 5.86 -5.81 7.92
N LYS A 44 5.68 -6.76 8.82
CA LYS A 44 5.90 -6.57 10.26
C LYS A 44 7.36 -6.24 10.59
N GLN A 45 8.29 -6.97 9.99
CA GLN A 45 9.71 -6.79 10.24
C GLN A 45 10.24 -5.51 9.58
N ALA A 46 9.77 -5.20 8.37
CA ALA A 46 10.11 -3.94 7.68
C ALA A 46 9.59 -2.72 8.46
N ILE A 47 8.37 -2.80 9.02
CA ILE A 47 7.82 -1.74 9.88
C ILE A 47 8.67 -1.61 11.15
N GLN A 48 8.98 -2.72 11.83
CA GLN A 48 9.80 -2.70 13.04
C GLN A 48 11.17 -2.07 12.77
N TYR A 49 11.82 -2.46 11.67
CA TYR A 49 13.07 -1.85 11.24
C TYR A 49 12.95 -0.32 11.08
N CYS A 50 11.90 0.17 10.43
CA CYS A 50 11.68 1.59 10.23
C CYS A 50 11.49 2.34 11.56
N LEU A 51 10.72 1.77 12.49
CA LEU A 51 10.49 2.36 13.81
C LEU A 51 11.77 2.36 14.67
N ASP A 52 12.51 1.26 14.67
CA ASP A 52 13.78 1.14 15.41
C ASP A 52 14.84 2.11 14.88
N TYR A 53 14.92 2.26 13.55
CA TYR A 53 15.85 3.22 12.92
C TYR A 53 15.60 4.66 13.39
N ALA A 54 14.33 5.02 13.57
CA ALA A 54 13.94 6.35 14.04
C ALA A 54 13.94 6.47 15.58
N GLY A 55 14.08 5.36 16.31
CA GLY A 55 13.99 5.33 17.77
C GLY A 55 12.59 5.68 18.30
N ILE A 56 11.52 5.37 17.55
CA ILE A 56 10.14 5.71 17.91
C ILE A 56 9.26 4.46 18.08
N LYS A 57 8.14 4.65 18.78
CA LYS A 57 7.06 3.66 18.89
C LYS A 57 5.95 3.95 17.88
N SER A 58 5.14 2.93 17.56
CA SER A 58 3.94 3.09 16.70
C SER A 58 3.01 4.19 17.16
N SER A 59 2.85 4.40 18.46
CA SER A 59 2.02 5.46 19.06
C SER A 59 2.48 6.90 18.73
N GLN A 60 3.69 7.07 18.23
CA GLN A 60 4.24 8.36 17.81
C GLN A 60 4.03 8.64 16.31
N LEU A 61 3.46 7.69 15.57
CA LEU A 61 3.07 7.90 14.18
C LEU A 61 1.88 8.84 14.11
N SER A 62 1.96 9.83 13.23
CA SER A 62 0.86 10.75 12.95
C SER A 62 -0.19 10.14 12.01
N ALA A 63 0.24 9.26 11.10
CA ALA A 63 -0.63 8.50 10.20
C ALA A 63 0.08 7.26 9.65
N VAL A 64 -0.73 6.28 9.23
CA VAL A 64 -0.28 5.15 8.39
C VAL A 64 -0.98 5.23 7.04
N GLY A 65 -0.23 5.19 5.94
CA GLY A 65 -0.73 5.17 4.58
C GLY A 65 -0.59 3.78 3.95
N PHE A 66 -1.67 3.28 3.34
CA PHE A 66 -1.67 2.05 2.55
C PHE A 66 -1.85 2.39 1.07
N GLY A 67 -0.90 1.99 0.23
CA GLY A 67 -0.79 2.39 -1.17
C GLY A 67 -1.75 1.67 -2.12
N PHE A 68 -2.95 1.31 -1.66
CA PHE A 68 -3.99 0.69 -2.46
C PHE A 68 -5.39 0.93 -1.87
N ASP A 69 -6.38 1.26 -2.70
CA ASP A 69 -7.78 1.41 -2.28
C ASP A 69 -8.72 0.52 -3.11
N PRO A 70 -9.03 -0.69 -2.64
CA PRO A 70 -9.89 -1.63 -3.36
C PRO A 70 -11.34 -1.13 -3.51
N ARG A 71 -11.74 -0.11 -2.76
CA ARG A 71 -13.11 0.45 -2.77
C ARG A 71 -13.33 1.49 -3.87
N ARG A 72 -12.27 1.89 -4.57
CA ARG A 72 -12.40 2.85 -5.67
C ARG A 72 -13.18 2.24 -6.83
N LYS A 73 -14.03 3.07 -7.45
CA LYS A 73 -14.82 2.73 -8.66
C LYS A 73 -15.61 1.41 -8.53
N LEU A 74 -16.27 1.20 -7.40
CA LEU A 74 -17.05 -0.03 -7.16
C LEU A 74 -18.20 -0.20 -8.17
N ALA A 75 -18.85 0.90 -8.58
CA ALA A 75 -19.93 0.86 -9.54
C ALA A 75 -19.43 0.41 -10.93
N GLU A 76 -18.30 0.96 -11.37
CA GLU A 76 -17.67 0.60 -12.64
C GLU A 76 -17.16 -0.85 -12.62
N LYS A 77 -16.59 -1.31 -11.50
CA LYS A 77 -16.19 -2.70 -11.30
C LYS A 77 -17.40 -3.64 -11.38
N ALA A 78 -18.49 -3.30 -10.72
CA ALA A 78 -19.73 -4.09 -10.78
C ALA A 78 -20.32 -4.14 -12.19
N ALA A 79 -20.39 -3.00 -12.87
CA ALA A 79 -20.87 -2.93 -14.25
C ALA A 79 -20.01 -3.77 -15.20
N HIS A 80 -18.69 -3.73 -15.03
CA HIS A 80 -17.76 -4.55 -15.81
C HIS A 80 -17.98 -6.06 -15.57
N ILE A 81 -18.12 -6.47 -14.31
CA ILE A 81 -18.41 -7.86 -13.96
C ILE A 81 -19.71 -8.33 -14.62
N LEU A 82 -20.77 -7.54 -14.54
CA LEU A 82 -22.07 -7.87 -15.14
C LEU A 82 -22.01 -7.94 -16.67
N LYS A 83 -21.28 -7.02 -17.30
CA LYS A 83 -21.15 -6.95 -18.77
C LYS A 83 -20.45 -8.18 -19.35
N PHE A 84 -19.51 -8.78 -18.61
CA PHE A 84 -18.69 -9.91 -19.07
C PHE A 84 -18.99 -11.22 -18.34
N LEU A 85 -20.25 -11.41 -17.90
CA LEU A 85 -20.69 -12.70 -17.40
C LEU A 85 -20.85 -13.72 -18.55
N PRO A 86 -20.53 -15.00 -18.31
CA PRO A 86 -20.07 -15.61 -17.05
C PRO A 86 -18.54 -15.59 -16.84
N GLU A 87 -17.75 -15.11 -17.80
CA GLU A 87 -16.28 -15.19 -17.80
C GLU A 87 -15.67 -14.43 -16.61
N SER A 88 -16.26 -13.29 -16.25
CA SER A 88 -15.82 -12.45 -15.13
C SER A 88 -15.94 -13.14 -13.76
N MET A 89 -16.75 -14.20 -13.63
CA MET A 89 -16.89 -14.97 -12.38
C MET A 89 -15.59 -15.63 -11.94
N THR A 90 -14.75 -16.03 -12.89
CA THR A 90 -13.43 -16.59 -12.58
C THR A 90 -12.54 -15.50 -11.92
N LEU A 91 -12.57 -14.29 -12.46
CA LEU A 91 -11.85 -13.14 -11.89
C LEU A 91 -12.32 -12.83 -10.46
N VAL A 92 -13.63 -12.82 -10.22
CA VAL A 92 -14.21 -12.58 -8.90
C VAL A 92 -13.74 -13.65 -7.90
N LYS A 93 -13.79 -14.92 -8.28
CA LYS A 93 -13.36 -16.02 -7.42
C LYS A 93 -11.87 -15.95 -7.09
N THR A 94 -11.02 -15.69 -8.08
CA THR A 94 -9.56 -15.68 -7.90
C THR A 94 -9.08 -14.45 -7.11
N ARG A 95 -9.70 -13.29 -7.32
CA ARG A 95 -9.31 -12.04 -6.65
C ARG A 95 -10.07 -11.75 -5.35
N GLY A 96 -11.16 -12.45 -5.08
CA GLY A 96 -12.00 -12.19 -3.90
C GLY A 96 -11.22 -12.27 -2.58
N LYS A 97 -10.39 -13.29 -2.40
CA LYS A 97 -9.55 -13.45 -1.19
C LYS A 97 -8.53 -12.32 -1.03
N LEU A 98 -7.95 -11.87 -2.14
CA LEU A 98 -6.98 -10.76 -2.13
C LEU A 98 -7.67 -9.46 -1.72
N LEU A 99 -8.83 -9.17 -2.32
CA LEU A 99 -9.62 -7.99 -1.99
C LEU A 99 -10.09 -7.99 -0.53
N ASP A 100 -10.45 -9.14 0.01
CA ASP A 100 -10.81 -9.29 1.42
C ASP A 100 -9.63 -8.92 2.35
N ARG A 101 -8.43 -9.41 2.06
CA ARG A 101 -7.22 -9.02 2.82
C ARG A 101 -6.96 -7.51 2.75
N MET A 102 -7.04 -6.92 1.55
CA MET A 102 -6.85 -5.48 1.37
C MET A 102 -7.93 -4.64 2.07
N ASN A 103 -9.15 -5.17 2.16
CA ASN A 103 -10.22 -4.49 2.89
C ASN A 103 -9.98 -4.48 4.40
N ARG A 104 -9.34 -5.50 4.94
CA ARG A 104 -9.05 -5.63 6.38
C ARG A 104 -7.72 -4.99 6.81
N ILE A 105 -7.03 -4.27 5.92
CA ILE A 105 -5.72 -3.69 6.23
C ILE A 105 -5.76 -2.72 7.42
N VAL A 106 -6.86 -1.99 7.61
CA VAL A 106 -6.99 -1.03 8.72
C VAL A 106 -7.02 -1.75 10.06
N GLU A 107 -7.81 -2.82 10.14
CA GLU A 107 -7.91 -3.67 11.32
C GLU A 107 -6.55 -4.33 11.60
N GLN A 108 -5.89 -4.84 10.59
CA GLN A 108 -4.59 -5.48 10.71
C GLN A 108 -3.50 -4.51 11.19
N VAL A 109 -3.46 -3.28 10.68
CA VAL A 109 -2.53 -2.25 11.17
C VAL A 109 -2.76 -1.98 12.65
N ARG A 110 -4.03 -1.88 13.08
CA ARG A 110 -4.38 -1.65 14.48
C ARG A 110 -3.95 -2.80 15.38
N GLU A 111 -4.20 -4.02 14.96
CA GLU A 111 -3.87 -5.23 15.73
C GLU A 111 -2.35 -5.46 15.83
N GLU A 112 -1.64 -5.38 14.70
CA GLU A 112 -0.20 -5.70 14.65
C GLU A 112 0.69 -4.62 15.26
N LEU A 113 0.26 -3.34 15.22
CA LEU A 113 1.05 -2.20 15.70
C LEU A 113 0.52 -1.59 17.00
N ASP A 114 -0.59 -2.09 17.55
CA ASP A 114 -1.32 -1.44 18.65
C ASP A 114 -1.55 0.07 18.35
N TYR A 115 -1.99 0.35 17.09
CA TYR A 115 -2.09 1.71 16.57
C TYR A 115 -3.53 2.19 16.52
N THR A 116 -3.80 3.32 17.16
CA THR A 116 -5.14 3.92 17.25
C THR A 116 -5.34 5.14 16.35
N GLY A 117 -4.28 5.62 15.71
CA GLY A 117 -4.32 6.79 14.85
C GLY A 117 -4.94 6.56 13.47
N PRO A 118 -4.87 7.57 12.58
CA PRO A 118 -5.43 7.49 11.24
C PRO A 118 -4.72 6.46 10.35
N VAL A 119 -5.49 5.58 9.70
CA VAL A 119 -5.02 4.68 8.64
C VAL A 119 -5.72 5.07 7.34
N LEU A 120 -4.95 5.51 6.35
CA LEU A 120 -5.44 6.05 5.10
C LEU A 120 -5.20 5.07 3.96
N ARG A 121 -6.23 4.81 3.14
CA ARG A 121 -6.09 4.13 1.84
C ARG A 121 -5.84 5.17 0.77
N LEU A 122 -4.78 4.98 0.00
CA LEU A 122 -4.34 5.94 -1.00
C LEU A 122 -4.52 5.34 -2.41
N ASN A 123 -4.75 6.21 -3.39
CA ASN A 123 -4.77 5.81 -4.78
C ASN A 123 -3.40 5.27 -5.20
N HIS A 124 -3.38 4.09 -5.83
CA HIS A 124 -2.15 3.40 -6.20
C HIS A 124 -1.30 4.22 -7.19
N HIS A 125 -1.88 4.71 -8.28
CA HIS A 125 -1.17 5.55 -9.24
C HIS A 125 -0.71 6.90 -8.65
N LEU A 126 -1.47 7.47 -7.71
CA LEU A 126 -1.03 8.66 -6.99
C LEU A 126 0.19 8.37 -6.12
N CYS A 127 0.28 7.17 -5.53
CA CYS A 127 1.47 6.75 -4.78
C CYS A 127 2.70 6.63 -5.70
N HIS A 128 2.55 6.06 -6.90
CA HIS A 128 3.62 6.02 -7.90
C HIS A 128 4.07 7.43 -8.30
N ALA A 129 3.12 8.31 -8.63
CA ALA A 129 3.43 9.69 -8.98
C ALA A 129 4.14 10.44 -7.85
N ALA A 130 3.64 10.29 -6.62
CA ALA A 130 4.22 10.94 -5.44
C ALA A 130 5.63 10.43 -5.15
N SER A 131 5.87 9.13 -5.21
CA SER A 131 7.19 8.54 -4.95
C SER A 131 8.26 9.03 -5.93
N THR A 132 7.88 9.28 -7.17
CA THR A 132 8.78 9.79 -8.21
C THR A 132 8.96 11.30 -8.10
N PHE A 133 7.86 12.06 -7.98
CA PHE A 133 7.89 13.51 -7.99
C PHE A 133 8.58 14.08 -6.74
N TYR A 134 8.17 13.64 -5.55
CA TYR A 134 8.75 14.17 -4.30
C TYR A 134 10.19 13.71 -4.02
N ALA A 135 10.66 12.65 -4.69
CA ALA A 135 12.06 12.25 -4.66
C ALA A 135 12.91 12.97 -5.71
N SER A 136 12.30 13.70 -6.64
CA SER A 136 12.99 14.44 -7.70
C SER A 136 13.36 15.86 -7.24
N PRO A 137 14.29 16.53 -7.95
CA PRO A 137 14.63 17.93 -7.67
C PRO A 137 13.68 18.93 -8.34
N PHE A 138 12.60 18.47 -9.00
CA PHE A 138 11.73 19.34 -9.79
C PHE A 138 10.67 20.03 -8.91
N GLU A 139 10.49 21.34 -9.10
CA GLU A 139 9.39 22.10 -8.50
C GLU A 139 8.06 21.86 -9.22
N SER A 140 8.10 21.53 -10.51
CA SER A 140 6.94 21.19 -11.34
C SER A 140 7.35 20.19 -12.40
N ALA A 141 6.52 19.17 -12.63
CA ALA A 141 6.77 18.15 -13.65
C ALA A 141 5.47 17.51 -14.12
N SER A 142 5.49 17.00 -15.36
CA SER A 142 4.49 16.02 -15.82
C SER A 142 4.94 14.63 -15.39
N VAL A 143 4.04 13.87 -14.77
CA VAL A 143 4.30 12.50 -14.32
C VAL A 143 3.42 11.54 -15.09
N LEU A 144 4.02 10.54 -15.72
CA LEU A 144 3.34 9.43 -16.35
C LEU A 144 3.50 8.18 -15.49
N THR A 145 2.39 7.58 -15.08
CA THR A 145 2.38 6.31 -14.37
C THR A 145 1.91 5.19 -15.31
N LEU A 146 2.70 4.11 -15.40
CA LEU A 146 2.36 2.92 -16.17
C LEU A 146 2.50 1.72 -15.22
N ASP A 147 1.42 0.97 -15.08
CA ASP A 147 1.37 -0.18 -14.17
C ASP A 147 0.62 -1.34 -14.82
N GLY A 148 0.92 -2.54 -14.39
CA GLY A 148 0.20 -3.74 -14.82
C GLY A 148 -1.24 -3.73 -14.35
N VAL A 149 -1.48 -3.40 -13.10
CA VAL A 149 -2.81 -3.25 -12.47
C VAL A 149 -2.72 -2.36 -11.23
N GLY A 150 -3.29 -1.17 -11.28
CA GLY A 150 -3.55 -0.34 -10.09
C GLY A 150 -4.88 -0.68 -9.42
N ASP A 151 -5.51 0.31 -8.80
CA ASP A 151 -6.84 0.13 -8.18
C ASP A 151 -7.91 -0.28 -9.20
N TRP A 152 -7.82 0.30 -10.40
CA TRP A 152 -8.71 0.08 -11.55
C TRP A 152 -8.04 0.42 -12.89
N GLU A 153 -7.17 1.38 -12.89
CA GLU A 153 -6.47 1.88 -14.05
C GLU A 153 -5.09 1.20 -14.22
N SER A 154 -4.59 1.16 -15.45
CA SER A 154 -3.20 0.78 -15.78
C SER A 154 -2.35 2.00 -16.18
N VAL A 155 -2.98 3.17 -16.38
CA VAL A 155 -2.32 4.44 -16.72
C VAL A 155 -2.97 5.56 -15.93
#